data_c46bef623e78b22ba0b10337b8c7d8d9
#
_entry.id   c46bef623e78b22ba0b10337b8c7d8d9
#
_cell.length_a   1.000
_cell.length_b   1.000
_cell.length_c   1.000
_cell.angle_alpha   90.00
_cell.angle_beta   90.00
_cell.angle_gamma   90.00
#
_symmetry.space_group_name_H-M   'P 1'
#
loop_
_entity.id
_entity.type
_entity.pdbx_description
1 polymer ?
#
loop_
_entity_poly.entity_id
_entity_poly.type
_entity_poly.pdbx_seq_one_letter_code
_entity_poly.pdbx_strand_id
1 'polypeptide(L)'
;MNSSRHAIARLFERRLLAAVIFAAPVIALFAMPTLAQAPMHLNPAIEKLAQGQPMIGIQTDDVSMQNCHSLARVDFDYAYFDMEHGPLNLDGLAYCIAGAVDKAAAIKNGNAKVKVALFARFPMYGRDVEANDWIVKQALDMGLMGIIFNGVDNKEQMERLVRFMRYPQQKTSEYQQPPGLRGFSPGNAVFAWGITQAEYEKHADLWPLNPQGDLLAIAMIETAEGLKNVDEIASVPGVGAIFIGAGGDLHQYLGVPQDSPVVEDARQKILAACKRHNIACGITALTKADVDKRLKEGWKMIRTGRAE
;
A
#
# COMPACT_ATOMS: atom_id res chain seq x y z
N MET A 1 -14.38 68.05 67.58
CA MET A 1 -14.96 67.95 68.95
C MET A 1 -14.86 66.49 69.34
N ASN A 2 -14.06 66.34 70.38
CA ASN A 2 -14.11 65.37 71.49
C ASN A 2 -14.10 63.88 71.11
N SER A 3 -13.11 63.25 71.48
CA SER A 3 -12.56 62.81 72.81
C SER A 3 -13.07 61.38 73.05
N SER A 4 -12.45 60.43 73.57
CA SER A 4 -11.33 60.21 74.47
C SER A 4 -11.12 58.73 74.60
N ARG A 5 -9.89 58.24 74.64
CA ARG A 5 -9.24 57.65 75.84
C ARG A 5 -10.00 56.47 76.50
N HIS A 6 -9.48 55.32 76.63
CA HIS A 6 -8.48 54.74 77.56
C HIS A 6 -8.47 53.26 77.32
N ALA A 7 -7.45 52.57 77.16
CA ALA A 7 -6.32 52.10 77.98
C ALA A 7 -6.66 50.86 78.86
N ILE A 8 -5.68 49.96 78.90
CA ILE A 8 -5.33 48.93 79.87
C ILE A 8 -6.14 47.62 79.79
N ALA A 9 -5.61 46.48 79.84
CA ALA A 9 -4.32 45.84 80.12
C ALA A 9 -4.44 44.31 79.96
N ARG A 10 -3.38 43.68 79.57
CA ARG A 10 -2.90 42.36 80.00
C ARG A 10 -3.90 41.20 80.17
N LEU A 11 -3.65 40.09 79.47
CA LEU A 11 -3.19 38.86 80.13
C LEU A 11 -2.81 37.81 79.11
N PHE A 12 -1.71 37.17 79.37
CA PHE A 12 -1.14 36.01 78.71
C PHE A 12 -2.14 34.90 78.51
N GLU A 13 -2.21 34.36 77.29
CA GLU A 13 -2.40 32.91 77.08
C GLU A 13 -1.68 32.42 75.84
N ARG A 14 -0.73 31.52 76.09
CA ARG A 14 -0.03 30.75 75.09
C ARG A 14 -1.05 29.81 74.42
N ARG A 15 -1.29 29.99 73.14
CA ARG A 15 -1.86 28.92 72.31
C ARG A 15 -0.87 28.53 71.20
N LEU A 16 -0.41 27.30 71.29
CA LEU A 16 0.33 26.62 70.25
C LEU A 16 -0.50 26.67 68.98
N LEU A 17 0.00 27.34 67.93
CA LEU A 17 -0.47 27.12 66.56
C LEU A 17 0.25 25.88 65.98
N ALA A 18 -0.47 24.79 65.93
CA ALA A 18 -0.05 23.64 65.11
C ALA A 18 -0.19 24.03 63.65
N ALA A 19 0.94 24.20 62.96
CA ALA A 19 0.97 24.37 61.50
C ALA A 19 0.66 23.02 60.85
N VAL A 20 -0.55 22.87 60.30
CA VAL A 20 -0.93 21.75 59.45
C VAL A 20 -0.35 22.03 58.06
N ILE A 21 0.74 21.36 57.73
CA ILE A 21 1.31 21.35 56.39
C ILE A 21 0.42 20.47 55.53
N PHE A 22 -0.41 21.07 54.70
CA PHE A 22 -1.08 20.36 53.62
C PHE A 22 -0.04 20.03 52.53
N ALA A 23 0.46 18.82 52.54
CA ALA A 23 1.20 18.27 51.38
C ALA A 23 0.18 18.01 50.26
N ALA A 24 0.11 18.90 49.29
CA ALA A 24 -0.62 18.64 48.06
C ALA A 24 0.12 17.54 47.27
N PRO A 25 -0.56 16.45 46.84
CA PRO A 25 0.08 15.48 45.98
C PRO A 25 0.40 16.11 44.61
N VAL A 26 1.68 16.20 44.28
CA VAL A 26 2.13 16.51 42.92
C VAL A 26 1.77 15.32 42.07
N ILE A 27 0.63 15.39 41.38
CA ILE A 27 0.30 14.44 40.33
C ILE A 27 1.24 14.74 39.14
N ALA A 28 2.33 14.00 39.06
CA ALA A 28 3.17 13.99 37.87
C ALA A 28 2.32 13.38 36.72
N LEU A 29 1.75 14.25 35.88
CA LEU A 29 1.21 13.82 34.59
C LEU A 29 2.39 13.29 33.75
N PHE A 30 2.60 11.98 33.79
CA PHE A 30 3.38 11.32 32.77
C PHE A 30 2.62 11.53 31.45
N ALA A 31 3.10 12.44 30.60
CA ALA A 31 2.69 12.51 29.22
C ALA A 31 3.05 11.16 28.59
N MET A 32 2.05 10.27 28.46
CA MET A 32 2.23 9.08 27.63
C MET A 32 2.61 9.58 26.22
N PRO A 33 3.67 9.03 25.61
CA PRO A 33 3.94 9.34 24.22
C PRO A 33 2.68 8.99 23.45
N THR A 34 2.07 9.98 22.81
CA THR A 34 1.03 9.76 21.81
C THR A 34 1.67 8.88 20.75
N LEU A 35 1.29 7.61 20.69
CA LEU A 35 1.59 6.77 19.56
C LEU A 35 1.10 7.56 18.35
N ALA A 36 2.05 8.03 17.52
CA ALA A 36 1.70 8.67 16.26
C ALA A 36 0.77 7.70 15.55
N GLN A 37 -0.46 8.13 15.30
CA GLN A 37 -1.44 7.31 14.59
C GLN A 37 -0.82 6.99 13.23
N ALA A 38 -0.66 5.69 12.91
CA ALA A 38 -0.12 5.28 11.63
C ALA A 38 -0.88 6.00 10.51
N PRO A 39 -0.21 6.50 9.47
CA PRO A 39 -0.88 7.23 8.40
C PRO A 39 -2.00 6.35 7.82
N MET A 40 -3.17 6.94 7.68
CA MET A 40 -4.31 6.24 7.08
C MET A 40 -4.07 6.14 5.57
N HIS A 41 -3.91 4.92 5.07
CA HIS A 41 -3.78 4.68 3.64
C HIS A 41 -5.13 4.79 2.94
N LEU A 42 -5.13 5.39 1.75
CA LEU A 42 -6.27 5.39 0.84
C LEU A 42 -6.39 4.04 0.11
N ASN A 43 -5.26 3.39 -0.11
CA ASN A 43 -5.18 2.06 -0.70
C ASN A 43 -5.42 0.98 0.37
N PRO A 44 -6.57 0.27 0.36
CA PRO A 44 -6.91 -0.72 1.39
C PRO A 44 -5.96 -1.92 1.41
N ALA A 45 -5.35 -2.26 0.27
CA ALA A 45 -4.37 -3.34 0.21
C ALA A 45 -3.07 -2.95 0.94
N ILE A 46 -2.59 -1.72 0.73
CA ILE A 46 -1.43 -1.18 1.44
C ILE A 46 -1.73 -1.04 2.93
N GLU A 47 -2.93 -0.59 3.31
CA GLU A 47 -3.32 -0.48 4.72
C GLU A 47 -3.17 -1.81 5.45
N LYS A 48 -3.61 -2.92 4.85
CA LYS A 48 -3.41 -4.27 5.41
C LYS A 48 -1.94 -4.66 5.49
N LEU A 49 -1.19 -4.45 4.42
CA LEU A 49 0.24 -4.76 4.39
C LEU A 49 1.02 -3.97 5.45
N ALA A 50 0.71 -2.70 5.64
CA ALA A 50 1.32 -1.83 6.66
C ALA A 50 1.03 -2.32 8.09
N GLN A 51 -0.12 -2.99 8.30
CA GLN A 51 -0.48 -3.65 9.55
C GLN A 51 0.09 -5.08 9.67
N GLY A 52 0.91 -5.51 8.70
CA GLY A 52 1.47 -6.87 8.65
C GLY A 52 0.46 -7.95 8.25
N GLN A 53 -0.76 -7.57 7.84
CA GLN A 53 -1.81 -8.49 7.42
C GLN A 53 -1.68 -8.87 5.93
N PRO A 54 -2.18 -10.03 5.53
CA PRO A 54 -2.25 -10.39 4.12
C PRO A 54 -3.38 -9.64 3.41
N MET A 55 -3.18 -9.36 2.13
CA MET A 55 -4.22 -8.89 1.21
C MET A 55 -4.69 -10.04 0.31
N ILE A 56 -5.99 -10.16 0.12
CA ILE A 56 -6.63 -11.17 -0.72
C ILE A 56 -7.37 -10.47 -1.85
N GLY A 57 -7.20 -10.96 -3.07
CA GLY A 57 -7.79 -10.32 -4.24
C GLY A 57 -8.08 -11.27 -5.39
N ILE A 58 -8.58 -10.68 -6.46
CA ILE A 58 -9.03 -11.39 -7.65
C ILE A 58 -8.39 -10.81 -8.92
N GLN A 59 -8.45 -11.60 -9.98
CA GLN A 59 -8.13 -11.18 -11.34
C GLN A 59 -9.41 -11.04 -12.16
N THR A 60 -9.50 -10.01 -12.98
CA THR A 60 -10.55 -9.82 -13.98
C THR A 60 -9.96 -9.22 -15.25
N ASP A 61 -10.60 -9.45 -16.39
CA ASP A 61 -10.36 -8.77 -17.67
C ASP A 61 -11.58 -7.93 -18.09
N ASP A 62 -12.66 -7.99 -17.31
CA ASP A 62 -13.90 -7.27 -17.56
C ASP A 62 -13.86 -5.85 -16.99
N VAL A 63 -13.77 -4.86 -17.86
CA VAL A 63 -13.86 -3.42 -17.55
C VAL A 63 -15.26 -2.86 -17.79
N SER A 64 -16.29 -3.72 -17.88
CA SER A 64 -17.67 -3.26 -17.99
C SER A 64 -18.12 -2.48 -16.74
N MET A 65 -19.04 -1.56 -16.91
CA MET A 65 -19.59 -0.77 -15.80
C MET A 65 -20.23 -1.68 -14.72
N GLN A 66 -20.86 -2.78 -15.14
CA GLN A 66 -21.48 -3.71 -14.20
C GLN A 66 -20.45 -4.40 -13.30
N ASN A 67 -19.35 -4.90 -13.86
CA ASN A 67 -18.26 -5.49 -13.10
C ASN A 67 -17.65 -4.45 -12.15
N CYS A 68 -17.40 -3.25 -12.63
CA CYS A 68 -16.80 -2.19 -11.83
C CYS A 68 -17.67 -1.77 -10.62
N HIS A 69 -18.99 -1.69 -10.81
CA HIS A 69 -19.91 -1.48 -9.69
C HIS A 69 -19.92 -2.64 -8.71
N SER A 70 -19.72 -3.87 -9.20
CA SER A 70 -19.62 -5.05 -8.34
C SER A 70 -18.33 -5.01 -7.52
N LEU A 71 -17.19 -4.66 -8.14
CA LEU A 71 -15.89 -4.52 -7.47
C LEU A 71 -15.94 -3.51 -6.31
N ALA A 72 -16.77 -2.45 -6.40
CA ALA A 72 -16.94 -1.50 -5.30
C ALA A 72 -17.50 -2.12 -4.01
N ARG A 73 -18.07 -3.33 -4.06
CA ARG A 73 -18.83 -3.96 -2.96
C ARG A 73 -18.35 -5.34 -2.55
N VAL A 74 -17.52 -5.99 -3.38
CA VAL A 74 -16.99 -7.34 -3.05
C VAL A 74 -16.11 -7.31 -1.81
N ASP A 75 -15.94 -8.46 -1.20
CA ASP A 75 -15.12 -8.60 0.01
C ASP A 75 -13.70 -9.07 -0.33
N PHE A 76 -13.01 -8.22 -1.12
CA PHE A 76 -11.61 -8.38 -1.45
C PHE A 76 -10.85 -7.09 -1.13
N ASP A 77 -9.55 -7.21 -0.97
CA ASP A 77 -8.67 -6.06 -0.68
C ASP A 77 -8.15 -5.41 -1.95
N TYR A 78 -8.00 -6.21 -3.01
CA TYR A 78 -7.61 -5.73 -4.32
C TYR A 78 -8.27 -6.52 -5.45
N ALA A 79 -8.37 -5.88 -6.61
CA ALA A 79 -8.63 -6.53 -7.88
C ALA A 79 -7.60 -6.05 -8.90
N TYR A 80 -7.10 -6.95 -9.75
CA TYR A 80 -6.25 -6.50 -10.85
C TYR A 80 -6.85 -6.85 -12.21
N PHE A 81 -6.77 -5.88 -13.11
CA PHE A 81 -7.17 -6.04 -14.50
C PHE A 81 -6.03 -6.67 -15.30
N ASP A 82 -6.32 -7.79 -15.94
CA ASP A 82 -5.35 -8.47 -16.78
C ASP A 82 -5.49 -7.97 -18.23
N MET A 83 -4.68 -6.98 -18.59
CA MET A 83 -4.60 -6.44 -19.94
C MET A 83 -3.38 -6.98 -20.69
N GLU A 84 -2.63 -7.92 -20.12
CA GLU A 84 -1.59 -8.66 -20.81
C GLU A 84 -2.19 -9.76 -21.71
N HIS A 85 -3.11 -10.56 -21.14
CA HIS A 85 -3.77 -11.66 -21.86
C HIS A 85 -5.18 -11.30 -22.33
N GLY A 86 -5.68 -10.13 -21.93
CA GLY A 86 -6.93 -9.54 -22.36
C GLY A 86 -6.72 -8.33 -23.27
N PRO A 87 -7.81 -7.70 -23.76
CA PRO A 87 -7.71 -6.49 -24.55
C PRO A 87 -7.11 -5.33 -23.77
N LEU A 88 -6.16 -4.61 -24.36
CA LEU A 88 -5.68 -3.33 -23.82
C LEU A 88 -6.77 -2.28 -24.01
N ASN A 89 -7.56 -2.03 -22.97
CA ASN A 89 -8.69 -1.10 -22.99
C ASN A 89 -8.54 -0.03 -21.89
N LEU A 90 -7.77 1.01 -22.19
CA LEU A 90 -7.49 2.08 -21.22
C LEU A 90 -8.72 2.95 -20.93
N ASP A 91 -9.59 3.18 -21.92
CA ASP A 91 -10.83 3.92 -21.70
C ASP A 91 -11.78 3.16 -20.75
N GLY A 92 -11.95 1.86 -20.99
CA GLY A 92 -12.72 0.99 -20.09
C GLY A 92 -12.15 0.99 -18.68
N LEU A 93 -10.82 0.92 -18.54
CA LEU A 93 -10.15 0.99 -17.24
C LEU A 93 -10.44 2.33 -16.52
N ALA A 94 -10.36 3.45 -17.22
CA ALA A 94 -10.65 4.76 -16.66
C ALA A 94 -12.10 4.86 -16.15
N TYR A 95 -13.08 4.38 -16.94
CA TYR A 95 -14.47 4.32 -16.52
C TYR A 95 -14.68 3.38 -15.32
N CYS A 96 -13.95 2.26 -15.29
CA CYS A 96 -14.02 1.32 -14.20
C CYS A 96 -13.48 1.94 -12.90
N ILE A 97 -12.33 2.57 -12.93
CA ILE A 97 -11.76 3.25 -11.75
C ILE A 97 -12.74 4.29 -11.21
N ALA A 98 -13.33 5.13 -12.08
CA ALA A 98 -14.33 6.13 -11.69
C ALA A 98 -15.65 5.50 -11.18
N GLY A 99 -15.99 4.31 -11.67
CA GLY A 99 -17.22 3.58 -11.30
C GLY A 99 -17.09 2.71 -10.06
N ALA A 100 -15.88 2.30 -9.69
CA ALA A 100 -15.62 1.38 -8.57
C ALA A 100 -15.66 2.06 -7.18
N VAL A 101 -16.53 3.06 -7.03
CA VAL A 101 -16.74 3.79 -5.77
C VAL A 101 -18.15 3.54 -5.28
N ASP A 102 -18.31 2.96 -4.10
CA ASP A 102 -19.62 2.89 -3.44
C ASP A 102 -20.00 4.28 -2.90
N LYS A 103 -20.81 5.00 -3.67
CA LYS A 103 -21.24 6.37 -3.34
C LYS A 103 -22.05 6.44 -2.04
N ALA A 104 -22.82 5.38 -1.71
CA ALA A 104 -23.57 5.35 -0.46
C ALA A 104 -22.63 5.20 0.74
N ALA A 105 -21.61 4.36 0.62
CA ALA A 105 -20.57 4.22 1.63
C ALA A 105 -19.76 5.51 1.77
N ALA A 106 -19.38 6.13 0.66
CA ALA A 106 -18.63 7.39 0.65
C ALA A 106 -19.40 8.52 1.36
N ILE A 107 -20.70 8.68 1.09
CA ILE A 107 -21.57 9.67 1.76
C ILE A 107 -21.68 9.37 3.25
N LYS A 108 -21.88 8.10 3.62
CA LYS A 108 -22.00 7.68 5.02
C LYS A 108 -20.73 7.90 5.81
N ASN A 109 -19.58 7.62 5.20
CA ASN A 109 -18.27 7.66 5.86
C ASN A 109 -17.62 9.05 5.80
N GLY A 110 -18.16 9.97 5.00
CA GLY A 110 -17.61 11.32 4.79
C GLY A 110 -16.28 11.32 4.04
N ASN A 111 -15.94 10.24 3.32
CA ASN A 111 -14.75 10.14 2.49
C ASN A 111 -14.98 9.19 1.31
N ALA A 112 -14.17 9.32 0.26
CA ALA A 112 -14.24 8.51 -0.96
C ALA A 112 -13.29 7.30 -0.93
N LYS A 113 -12.83 6.85 0.24
CA LYS A 113 -11.94 5.69 0.36
C LYS A 113 -12.60 4.47 -0.30
N VAL A 114 -11.89 3.87 -1.24
CA VAL A 114 -12.35 2.67 -1.93
C VAL A 114 -12.25 1.44 -1.03
N LYS A 115 -13.16 0.48 -1.21
CA LYS A 115 -13.11 -0.80 -0.50
C LYS A 115 -12.07 -1.75 -1.11
N VAL A 116 -11.87 -1.66 -2.42
CA VAL A 116 -11.00 -2.56 -3.20
C VAL A 116 -9.97 -1.72 -3.95
N ALA A 117 -8.69 -1.97 -3.72
CA ALA A 117 -7.62 -1.34 -4.49
C ALA A 117 -7.61 -1.91 -5.91
N LEU A 118 -7.59 -1.03 -6.91
CA LEU A 118 -7.53 -1.43 -8.31
C LEU A 118 -6.08 -1.39 -8.79
N PHE A 119 -5.61 -2.53 -9.30
CA PHE A 119 -4.32 -2.72 -9.93
C PHE A 119 -4.52 -3.12 -11.39
N ALA A 120 -3.46 -3.09 -12.19
CA ALA A 120 -3.49 -3.66 -13.54
C ALA A 120 -2.16 -4.32 -13.89
N ARG A 121 -2.25 -5.30 -14.78
CA ARG A 121 -1.14 -5.88 -15.51
C ARG A 121 -1.34 -5.55 -16.99
N PHE A 122 -0.32 -4.99 -17.60
CA PHE A 122 -0.36 -4.54 -19.01
C PHE A 122 0.49 -5.44 -19.88
N PRO A 123 0.35 -5.39 -21.23
CA PRO A 123 1.20 -6.11 -22.15
C PRO A 123 2.61 -5.51 -22.21
N MET A 124 3.26 -5.47 -21.04
CA MET A 124 4.59 -4.92 -20.83
C MET A 124 5.50 -6.04 -20.37
N TYR A 125 6.66 -6.11 -20.97
CA TYR A 125 7.72 -6.96 -20.47
C TYR A 125 8.76 -6.10 -19.77
N GLY A 126 9.26 -6.53 -18.62
CA GLY A 126 10.40 -5.91 -17.96
C GLY A 126 11.60 -5.73 -18.91
N ARG A 127 11.68 -6.52 -19.97
CA ARG A 127 12.73 -6.46 -20.98
C ARG A 127 12.69 -5.23 -21.89
N ASP A 128 11.52 -4.63 -22.07
CA ASP A 128 11.33 -3.43 -22.90
C ASP A 128 10.79 -2.29 -22.06
N VAL A 129 11.56 -1.92 -21.05
CA VAL A 129 11.13 -0.92 -20.06
C VAL A 129 10.93 0.48 -20.65
N GLU A 130 11.68 0.84 -21.69
CA GLU A 130 11.58 2.17 -22.29
C GLU A 130 10.27 2.35 -23.10
N ALA A 131 9.72 1.30 -23.66
CA ALA A 131 8.42 1.33 -24.34
C ALA A 131 7.24 1.41 -23.39
N ASN A 132 7.45 1.22 -22.08
CA ASN A 132 6.40 1.06 -21.08
C ASN A 132 6.09 2.32 -20.28
N ASP A 133 6.92 3.36 -20.33
CA ASP A 133 6.77 4.53 -19.48
C ASP A 133 5.44 5.25 -19.69
N TRP A 134 4.98 5.37 -20.94
CA TRP A 134 3.74 6.06 -21.29
C TRP A 134 2.49 5.35 -20.74
N ILE A 135 2.47 4.00 -20.74
CA ILE A 135 1.33 3.24 -20.26
C ILE A 135 1.25 3.28 -18.72
N VAL A 136 2.40 3.19 -18.03
CA VAL A 136 2.50 3.38 -16.58
C VAL A 136 1.95 4.75 -16.19
N LYS A 137 2.41 5.79 -16.89
CA LYS A 137 1.95 7.16 -16.65
C LYS A 137 0.44 7.30 -16.83
N GLN A 138 -0.10 6.85 -17.96
CA GLN A 138 -1.55 6.96 -18.24
C GLN A 138 -2.37 6.19 -17.22
N ALA A 139 -1.97 4.98 -16.86
CA ALA A 139 -2.68 4.16 -15.88
C ALA A 139 -2.75 4.83 -14.50
N LEU A 140 -1.65 5.39 -14.04
CA LEU A 140 -1.60 6.09 -12.76
C LEU A 140 -2.34 7.44 -12.81
N ASP A 141 -2.31 8.15 -13.94
CA ASP A 141 -3.05 9.40 -14.13
C ASP A 141 -4.58 9.18 -14.17
N MET A 142 -5.04 7.96 -14.48
CA MET A 142 -6.45 7.54 -14.33
C MET A 142 -6.85 7.27 -12.89
N GLY A 143 -5.90 7.09 -11.97
CA GLY A 143 -6.15 6.80 -10.56
C GLY A 143 -5.90 5.35 -10.13
N LEU A 144 -5.24 4.54 -10.95
CA LEU A 144 -4.84 3.19 -10.58
C LEU A 144 -3.91 3.22 -9.37
N MET A 145 -4.05 2.26 -8.45
CA MET A 145 -3.33 2.21 -7.17
C MET A 145 -2.14 1.23 -7.15
N GLY A 146 -1.91 0.52 -8.24
CA GLY A 146 -0.77 -0.38 -8.34
C GLY A 146 -0.60 -0.99 -9.72
N ILE A 147 0.62 -1.40 -10.04
CA ILE A 147 0.94 -2.01 -11.33
C ILE A 147 1.73 -3.29 -11.09
N ILE A 148 1.32 -4.35 -11.79
CA ILE A 148 2.03 -5.62 -11.84
C ILE A 148 2.90 -5.62 -13.11
N PHE A 149 4.20 -5.63 -12.90
CA PHE A 149 5.21 -5.66 -13.96
C PHE A 149 5.62 -7.10 -14.24
N ASN A 150 5.19 -7.64 -15.35
CA ASN A 150 5.52 -8.98 -15.81
C ASN A 150 6.92 -9.05 -16.46
N GLY A 151 7.52 -10.22 -16.47
CA GLY A 151 8.81 -10.48 -17.13
C GLY A 151 9.98 -9.67 -16.57
N VAL A 152 10.00 -9.39 -15.27
CA VAL A 152 11.14 -8.71 -14.62
C VAL A 152 12.27 -9.71 -14.39
N ASP A 153 13.38 -9.51 -15.08
CA ASP A 153 14.54 -10.41 -15.07
C ASP A 153 15.70 -9.91 -14.18
N ASN A 154 15.80 -8.61 -13.93
CA ASN A 154 16.93 -8.05 -13.17
C ASN A 154 16.56 -6.75 -12.42
N LYS A 155 17.49 -6.32 -11.59
CA LYS A 155 17.38 -5.12 -10.75
C LYS A 155 17.22 -3.83 -11.55
N GLU A 156 17.98 -3.67 -12.63
CA GLU A 156 18.01 -2.45 -13.43
C GLU A 156 16.66 -2.21 -14.10
N GLN A 157 16.04 -3.26 -14.62
CA GLN A 157 14.69 -3.21 -15.17
C GLN A 157 13.69 -2.76 -14.10
N MET A 158 13.71 -3.39 -12.92
CA MET A 158 12.77 -3.06 -11.85
C MET A 158 12.98 -1.64 -11.31
N GLU A 159 14.22 -1.19 -11.17
CA GLU A 159 14.53 0.18 -10.78
C GLU A 159 13.96 1.20 -11.77
N ARG A 160 14.08 0.93 -13.08
CA ARG A 160 13.51 1.79 -14.11
C ARG A 160 11.98 1.84 -14.02
N LEU A 161 11.32 0.70 -13.84
CA LEU A 161 9.86 0.61 -13.69
C LEU A 161 9.35 1.34 -12.43
N VAL A 162 10.05 1.21 -11.32
CA VAL A 162 9.78 1.99 -10.09
C VAL A 162 9.85 3.48 -10.37
N ARG A 163 10.85 3.96 -11.10
CA ARG A 163 11.01 5.37 -11.44
C ARG A 163 9.90 5.90 -12.34
N PHE A 164 9.31 5.08 -13.22
CA PHE A 164 8.15 5.48 -14.02
C PHE A 164 6.87 5.70 -13.19
N MET A 165 6.73 5.03 -12.07
CA MET A 165 5.60 5.23 -11.17
C MET A 165 5.71 6.50 -10.31
N ARG A 166 6.92 7.00 -10.08
CA ARG A 166 7.19 8.11 -9.19
C ARG A 166 7.24 9.45 -9.92
N TYR A 167 6.66 10.48 -9.34
CA TYR A 167 6.97 11.86 -9.75
C TYR A 167 8.42 12.24 -9.41
N PRO A 168 9.05 13.17 -10.16
CA PRO A 168 10.29 13.79 -9.72
C PRO A 168 10.12 14.38 -8.32
N GLN A 169 11.00 14.00 -7.40
CA GLN A 169 10.89 14.39 -6.01
C GLN A 169 11.40 15.82 -5.79
N GLN A 170 10.75 16.55 -4.90
CA GLN A 170 11.23 17.85 -4.46
C GLN A 170 12.58 17.70 -3.73
N LYS A 171 13.44 18.72 -3.81
CA LYS A 171 14.78 18.70 -3.16
C LYS A 171 14.71 18.52 -1.64
N THR A 172 13.59 18.87 -1.04
CA THR A 172 13.32 18.74 0.41
C THR A 172 12.70 17.41 0.79
N SER A 173 12.39 16.52 -0.18
CA SER A 173 11.81 15.22 0.11
C SER A 173 12.81 14.32 0.84
N GLU A 174 12.33 13.59 1.83
CA GLU A 174 13.08 12.54 2.52
C GLU A 174 13.36 11.35 1.60
N TYR A 175 12.43 11.05 0.68
CA TYR A 175 12.46 9.87 -0.20
C TYR A 175 12.88 10.23 -1.62
N GLN A 176 14.08 10.80 -1.78
CA GLN A 176 14.56 11.28 -3.08
C GLN A 176 14.96 10.15 -4.04
N GLN A 177 15.40 9.01 -3.54
CA GLN A 177 15.94 7.92 -4.34
C GLN A 177 15.00 6.69 -4.37
N PRO A 178 14.87 6.02 -5.51
CA PRO A 178 15.34 6.44 -6.84
C PRO A 178 14.51 7.63 -7.39
N PRO A 179 15.11 8.55 -8.19
CA PRO A 179 14.38 9.72 -8.67
C PRO A 179 13.29 9.35 -9.66
N GLY A 180 12.12 9.96 -9.52
CA GLY A 180 10.98 9.70 -10.39
C GLY A 180 11.14 10.23 -11.82
N LEU A 181 10.42 9.62 -12.75
CA LEU A 181 10.38 9.98 -14.18
C LEU A 181 8.96 10.30 -14.66
N ARG A 182 7.93 10.04 -13.84
CA ARG A 182 6.54 10.27 -14.21
C ARG A 182 6.29 11.76 -14.47
N GLY A 183 5.73 12.10 -15.64
CA GLY A 183 5.28 13.45 -15.93
C GLY A 183 4.06 13.82 -15.09
N PHE A 184 3.99 15.06 -14.63
CA PHE A 184 2.97 15.53 -13.70
C PHE A 184 1.67 15.94 -14.43
N SER A 185 0.60 15.15 -14.23
CA SER A 185 -0.75 15.45 -14.72
C SER A 185 -1.81 14.71 -13.87
N PRO A 186 -2.03 15.10 -12.61
CA PRO A 186 -2.80 14.29 -11.65
C PRO A 186 -4.31 14.45 -11.72
N GLY A 187 -4.86 15.31 -12.60
CA GLY A 187 -6.26 15.77 -12.53
C GLY A 187 -7.32 14.65 -12.46
N ASN A 188 -7.20 13.61 -13.29
CA ASN A 188 -8.14 12.49 -13.25
C ASN A 188 -7.94 11.61 -12.02
N ALA A 189 -6.69 11.38 -11.60
CA ALA A 189 -6.40 10.59 -10.42
C ALA A 189 -6.88 11.28 -9.13
N VAL A 190 -6.71 12.58 -9.02
CA VAL A 190 -7.27 13.42 -7.94
C VAL A 190 -8.78 13.25 -7.85
N PHE A 191 -9.48 13.34 -9.00
CA PHE A 191 -10.91 13.10 -9.06
C PHE A 191 -11.30 11.68 -8.66
N ALA A 192 -10.59 10.67 -9.18
CA ALA A 192 -10.86 9.26 -8.93
C ALA A 192 -10.64 8.89 -7.45
N TRP A 193 -9.62 9.47 -6.80
CA TRP A 193 -9.35 9.23 -5.38
C TRP A 193 -10.20 10.09 -4.45
N GLY A 194 -10.90 11.13 -4.98
CA GLY A 194 -11.78 11.99 -4.20
C GLY A 194 -11.06 12.85 -3.17
N ILE A 195 -9.86 13.30 -3.47
CA ILE A 195 -8.98 14.09 -2.61
C ILE A 195 -8.51 15.35 -3.33
N THR A 196 -7.88 16.27 -2.61
CA THR A 196 -7.26 17.45 -3.22
C THR A 196 -5.95 17.10 -3.93
N GLN A 197 -5.51 17.95 -4.85
CA GLN A 197 -4.22 17.77 -5.52
C GLN A 197 -3.05 17.72 -4.51
N ALA A 198 -3.08 18.57 -3.49
CA ALA A 198 -2.04 18.61 -2.47
C ALA A 198 -1.98 17.32 -1.61
N GLU A 199 -3.13 16.69 -1.37
CA GLU A 199 -3.20 15.37 -0.74
C GLU A 199 -2.70 14.28 -1.69
N TYR A 200 -3.12 14.32 -2.97
CA TYR A 200 -2.66 13.37 -3.96
C TYR A 200 -1.13 13.36 -4.10
N GLU A 201 -0.50 14.53 -4.14
CA GLU A 201 0.97 14.64 -4.22
C GLU A 201 1.70 13.96 -3.07
N LYS A 202 1.09 13.89 -1.87
CA LYS A 202 1.66 13.17 -0.72
C LYS A 202 1.49 11.66 -0.83
N HIS A 203 0.36 11.22 -1.38
CA HIS A 203 -0.02 9.82 -1.46
C HIS A 203 0.42 9.12 -2.76
N ALA A 204 0.68 9.89 -3.84
CA ALA A 204 1.05 9.36 -5.15
C ALA A 204 2.54 8.97 -5.24
N ASP A 205 3.02 8.24 -4.25
CA ASP A 205 4.36 7.68 -4.19
C ASP A 205 4.29 6.20 -3.76
N LEU A 206 5.40 5.50 -3.88
CA LEU A 206 5.48 4.07 -3.68
C LEU A 206 5.62 3.68 -2.20
N TRP A 207 4.71 2.83 -1.74
CA TRP A 207 4.87 2.11 -0.49
C TRP A 207 5.70 0.82 -0.74
N PRO A 208 6.63 0.39 0.16
CA PRO A 208 6.92 0.97 1.48
C PRO A 208 8.02 2.03 1.47
N LEU A 209 8.56 2.43 0.31
CA LEU A 209 9.62 3.44 0.20
C LEU A 209 9.21 4.74 0.90
N ASN A 210 8.03 5.25 0.56
CA ASN A 210 7.37 6.33 1.27
C ASN A 210 6.26 5.73 2.15
N PRO A 211 6.35 5.81 3.49
CA PRO A 211 5.33 5.26 4.38
C PRO A 211 3.93 5.85 4.21
N GLN A 212 3.80 7.03 3.58
CA GLN A 212 2.52 7.65 3.25
C GLN A 212 2.06 7.34 1.82
N GLY A 213 2.88 6.63 1.04
CA GLY A 213 2.56 6.28 -0.34
C GLY A 213 1.39 5.31 -0.44
N ASP A 214 0.56 5.49 -1.46
CA ASP A 214 -0.59 4.65 -1.76
C ASP A 214 -0.49 3.96 -3.13
N LEU A 215 0.69 3.99 -3.76
CA LEU A 215 0.99 3.25 -4.97
C LEU A 215 1.79 1.98 -4.66
N LEU A 216 1.44 0.87 -5.31
CA LEU A 216 2.12 -0.41 -5.14
C LEU A 216 2.80 -0.85 -6.45
N ALA A 217 4.13 -0.95 -6.44
CA ALA A 217 4.89 -1.57 -7.51
C ALA A 217 5.07 -3.06 -7.22
N ILE A 218 4.62 -3.92 -8.14
CA ILE A 218 4.61 -5.36 -7.98
C ILE A 218 5.45 -5.97 -9.09
N ALA A 219 6.59 -6.59 -8.78
CA ALA A 219 7.39 -7.33 -9.75
C ALA A 219 6.83 -8.74 -9.94
N MET A 220 6.61 -9.18 -11.17
CA MET A 220 6.22 -10.56 -11.45
C MET A 220 7.44 -11.37 -11.89
N ILE A 221 7.73 -12.42 -11.14
CA ILE A 221 8.83 -13.35 -11.41
C ILE A 221 8.25 -14.59 -12.11
N GLU A 222 8.63 -14.77 -13.35
CA GLU A 222 8.09 -15.83 -14.22
C GLU A 222 9.13 -16.47 -15.15
N THR A 223 10.40 -16.01 -15.08
CA THR A 223 11.50 -16.56 -15.86
C THR A 223 12.57 -17.20 -14.98
N ALA A 224 13.41 -18.05 -15.55
CA ALA A 224 14.56 -18.63 -14.84
C ALA A 224 15.58 -17.55 -14.44
N GLU A 225 15.74 -16.50 -15.27
CA GLU A 225 16.62 -15.37 -14.97
C GLU A 225 16.07 -14.51 -13.84
N GLY A 226 14.80 -14.12 -13.89
CA GLY A 226 14.12 -13.40 -12.80
C GLY A 226 14.17 -14.18 -11.48
N LEU A 227 13.98 -15.51 -11.53
CA LEU A 227 14.14 -16.38 -10.36
C LEU A 227 15.57 -16.37 -9.81
N LYS A 228 16.58 -16.37 -10.69
CA LYS A 228 17.99 -16.27 -10.30
C LYS A 228 18.27 -14.97 -9.56
N ASN A 229 17.76 -13.86 -10.07
CA ASN A 229 18.01 -12.49 -9.63
C ASN A 229 16.96 -11.96 -8.63
N VAL A 230 16.06 -12.80 -8.12
CA VAL A 230 14.91 -12.37 -7.32
C VAL A 230 15.29 -11.57 -6.06
N ASP A 231 16.44 -11.87 -5.49
CA ASP A 231 16.93 -11.16 -4.30
C ASP A 231 17.34 -9.72 -4.62
N GLU A 232 18.01 -9.50 -5.75
CA GLU A 232 18.39 -8.17 -6.25
C GLU A 232 17.15 -7.37 -6.68
N ILE A 233 16.18 -8.01 -7.34
CA ILE A 233 14.90 -7.39 -7.70
C ILE A 233 14.14 -6.94 -6.45
N ALA A 234 14.07 -7.80 -5.43
CA ALA A 234 13.42 -7.50 -4.15
C ALA A 234 14.09 -6.36 -3.38
N SER A 235 15.39 -6.14 -3.61
CA SER A 235 16.18 -5.09 -2.95
C SER A 235 15.92 -3.68 -3.51
N VAL A 236 15.23 -3.54 -4.64
CA VAL A 236 14.98 -2.24 -5.28
C VAL A 236 14.06 -1.39 -4.40
N PRO A 237 14.49 -0.19 -3.98
CA PRO A 237 13.65 0.70 -3.19
C PRO A 237 12.38 1.07 -3.96
N GLY A 238 11.21 0.90 -3.35
CA GLY A 238 9.91 1.17 -3.96
C GLY A 238 9.20 -0.08 -4.47
N VAL A 239 9.84 -1.24 -4.51
CA VAL A 239 9.15 -2.52 -4.70
C VAL A 239 8.35 -2.83 -3.43
N GLY A 240 7.03 -2.92 -3.57
CA GLY A 240 6.13 -3.24 -2.45
C GLY A 240 5.75 -4.71 -2.38
N ALA A 241 5.78 -5.40 -3.52
CA ALA A 241 5.51 -6.82 -3.59
C ALA A 241 6.25 -7.51 -4.74
N ILE A 242 6.48 -8.81 -4.58
CA ILE A 242 6.80 -9.72 -5.68
C ILE A 242 5.63 -10.67 -5.86
N PHE A 243 5.17 -10.85 -7.08
CA PHE A 243 4.15 -11.84 -7.44
C PHE A 243 4.78 -12.96 -8.27
N ILE A 244 4.46 -14.20 -7.97
CA ILE A 244 4.97 -15.32 -8.76
C ILE A 244 4.04 -15.65 -9.93
N GLY A 245 4.55 -15.62 -11.15
CA GLY A 245 3.86 -16.07 -12.36
C GLY A 245 3.80 -17.60 -12.51
N ALA A 246 3.60 -18.29 -11.38
CA ALA A 246 3.69 -19.75 -11.32
C ALA A 246 2.53 -20.50 -11.96
N GLY A 247 1.48 -19.78 -12.37
CA GLY A 247 0.32 -20.43 -12.98
C GLY A 247 0.51 -20.83 -14.45
N GLY A 248 1.46 -20.23 -15.15
CA GLY A 248 1.68 -20.42 -16.58
C GLY A 248 3.15 -20.45 -16.97
N ASP A 249 3.91 -19.43 -16.65
CA ASP A 249 5.17 -19.19 -17.34
C ASP A 249 6.40 -19.79 -16.62
N LEU A 250 6.52 -19.62 -15.31
CA LEU A 250 7.75 -20.04 -14.62
C LEU A 250 8.09 -21.52 -14.81
N HIS A 251 7.10 -22.43 -14.79
CA HIS A 251 7.34 -23.84 -15.00
C HIS A 251 7.83 -24.14 -16.43
N GLN A 252 7.31 -23.40 -17.42
CA GLN A 252 7.74 -23.52 -18.83
C GLN A 252 9.18 -23.04 -19.01
N TYR A 253 9.53 -21.88 -18.41
CA TYR A 253 10.91 -21.38 -18.44
C TYR A 253 11.88 -22.28 -17.67
N LEU A 254 11.41 -23.01 -16.65
CA LEU A 254 12.20 -24.02 -15.95
C LEU A 254 12.25 -25.37 -16.68
N GLY A 255 11.44 -25.55 -17.73
CA GLY A 255 11.39 -26.78 -18.53
C GLY A 255 10.84 -27.99 -17.76
N VAL A 256 9.94 -27.79 -16.81
CA VAL A 256 9.38 -28.84 -15.93
C VAL A 256 7.86 -28.75 -15.86
N PRO A 257 7.14 -29.85 -15.51
CA PRO A 257 5.71 -29.79 -15.23
C PRO A 257 5.37 -28.82 -14.08
N GLN A 258 4.17 -28.22 -14.14
CA GLN A 258 3.72 -27.22 -13.16
C GLN A 258 3.65 -27.73 -11.71
N ASP A 259 3.39 -29.02 -11.53
CA ASP A 259 3.32 -29.71 -10.23
C ASP A 259 4.68 -30.27 -9.76
N SER A 260 5.74 -30.01 -10.53
CA SER A 260 7.10 -30.46 -10.19
C SER A 260 7.56 -29.85 -8.84
N PRO A 261 8.27 -30.63 -8.00
CA PRO A 261 8.95 -30.10 -6.82
C PRO A 261 9.87 -28.90 -7.11
N VAL A 262 10.48 -28.85 -8.30
CA VAL A 262 11.31 -27.71 -8.75
C VAL A 262 10.53 -26.39 -8.74
N VAL A 263 9.24 -26.42 -9.10
CA VAL A 263 8.38 -25.22 -9.08
C VAL A 263 8.08 -24.82 -7.62
N GLU A 264 7.88 -25.78 -6.72
CA GLU A 264 7.66 -25.45 -5.32
C GLU A 264 8.94 -24.91 -4.68
N ASP A 265 10.12 -25.44 -4.99
CA ASP A 265 11.39 -24.89 -4.56
C ASP A 265 11.60 -23.45 -5.04
N ALA A 266 11.22 -23.16 -6.30
CA ALA A 266 11.24 -21.81 -6.84
C ALA A 266 10.29 -20.87 -6.07
N ARG A 267 9.08 -21.33 -5.72
CA ARG A 267 8.14 -20.58 -4.87
C ARG A 267 8.77 -20.24 -3.52
N GLN A 268 9.37 -21.21 -2.87
CA GLN A 268 10.00 -21.00 -1.56
C GLN A 268 11.22 -20.08 -1.64
N LYS A 269 12.01 -20.14 -2.73
CA LYS A 269 13.11 -19.22 -2.98
C LYS A 269 12.61 -17.75 -3.10
N ILE A 270 11.53 -17.54 -3.86
CA ILE A 270 10.92 -16.21 -4.01
C ILE A 270 10.38 -15.71 -2.66
N LEU A 271 9.65 -16.56 -1.92
CA LEU A 271 9.13 -16.21 -0.61
C LEU A 271 10.26 -15.84 0.38
N ALA A 272 11.37 -16.56 0.33
CA ALA A 272 12.54 -16.27 1.17
C ALA A 272 13.16 -14.89 0.82
N ALA A 273 13.22 -14.52 -0.46
CA ALA A 273 13.68 -13.20 -0.89
C ALA A 273 12.75 -12.09 -0.37
N CYS A 274 11.43 -12.24 -0.52
CA CYS A 274 10.47 -11.27 0.03
C CYS A 274 10.65 -11.08 1.55
N LYS A 275 10.83 -12.17 2.29
CA LYS A 275 11.03 -12.12 3.75
C LYS A 275 12.32 -11.38 4.13
N ARG A 276 13.44 -11.61 3.40
CA ARG A 276 14.70 -10.89 3.64
C ARG A 276 14.58 -9.40 3.45
N HIS A 277 13.82 -8.96 2.44
CA HIS A 277 13.63 -7.55 2.10
C HIS A 277 12.39 -6.93 2.75
N ASN A 278 11.67 -7.67 3.59
CA ASN A 278 10.46 -7.23 4.30
C ASN A 278 9.40 -6.63 3.37
N ILE A 279 9.20 -7.25 2.20
CA ILE A 279 8.16 -6.88 1.22
C ILE A 279 7.11 -7.99 1.13
N ALA A 280 5.94 -7.69 0.57
CA ALA A 280 4.90 -8.68 0.36
C ALA A 280 5.31 -9.69 -0.73
N CYS A 281 4.92 -10.96 -0.53
CA CYS A 281 5.07 -11.97 -1.56
C CYS A 281 3.70 -12.46 -2.02
N GLY A 282 3.49 -12.51 -3.33
CA GLY A 282 2.22 -12.84 -3.96
C GLY A 282 2.22 -14.19 -4.67
N ILE A 283 1.10 -14.90 -4.55
CA ILE A 283 0.88 -16.20 -5.18
C ILE A 283 -0.59 -16.40 -5.53
N THR A 284 -0.86 -17.20 -6.55
CA THR A 284 -2.20 -17.70 -6.85
C THR A 284 -2.54 -18.92 -5.99
N ALA A 285 -3.69 -18.88 -5.32
CA ALA A 285 -4.27 -19.99 -4.56
C ALA A 285 -5.78 -20.00 -4.77
N LEU A 286 -6.30 -21.03 -5.45
CA LEU A 286 -7.69 -21.04 -5.94
C LEU A 286 -8.65 -21.75 -5.00
N THR A 287 -8.16 -22.63 -4.12
CA THR A 287 -8.95 -23.34 -3.14
C THR A 287 -8.72 -22.77 -1.74
N LYS A 288 -9.72 -22.91 -0.88
CA LYS A 288 -9.55 -22.50 0.53
C LYS A 288 -8.35 -23.20 1.19
N ALA A 289 -8.13 -24.46 0.91
CA ALA A 289 -7.00 -25.22 1.45
C ALA A 289 -5.65 -24.63 1.01
N ASP A 290 -5.53 -24.26 -0.29
CA ASP A 290 -4.34 -23.61 -0.80
C ASP A 290 -4.12 -22.21 -0.18
N VAL A 291 -5.18 -21.42 -0.06
CA VAL A 291 -5.11 -20.11 0.60
C VAL A 291 -4.60 -20.27 2.03
N ASP A 292 -5.22 -21.17 2.82
CA ASP A 292 -4.81 -21.42 4.21
C ASP A 292 -3.35 -21.91 4.31
N LYS A 293 -2.92 -22.77 3.37
CA LYS A 293 -1.52 -23.23 3.28
C LYS A 293 -0.58 -22.05 3.02
N ARG A 294 -0.84 -21.24 1.98
CA ARG A 294 0.02 -20.14 1.60
C ARG A 294 0.09 -19.04 2.66
N LEU A 295 -1.01 -18.74 3.32
CA LEU A 295 -1.02 -17.81 4.46
C LEU A 295 -0.15 -18.30 5.63
N LYS A 296 -0.20 -19.61 5.96
CA LYS A 296 0.66 -20.20 7.00
C LYS A 296 2.15 -20.16 6.64
N GLU A 297 2.50 -20.27 5.36
CA GLU A 297 3.87 -20.11 4.87
C GLU A 297 4.37 -18.66 4.95
N GLY A 298 3.47 -17.67 5.03
CA GLY A 298 3.77 -16.25 5.14
C GLY A 298 3.62 -15.46 3.85
N TRP A 299 2.91 -16.00 2.86
CA TRP A 299 2.51 -15.23 1.67
C TRP A 299 1.53 -14.13 2.08
N LYS A 300 1.71 -12.92 1.56
CA LYS A 300 0.96 -11.74 1.97
C LYS A 300 0.07 -11.14 0.88
N MET A 301 0.21 -11.57 -0.36
CA MET A 301 -0.64 -11.19 -1.47
C MET A 301 -1.22 -12.46 -2.12
N ILE A 302 -2.47 -12.76 -1.85
CA ILE A 302 -3.12 -13.97 -2.38
C ILE A 302 -4.09 -13.57 -3.49
N ARG A 303 -3.84 -14.07 -4.71
CA ARG A 303 -4.83 -14.04 -5.78
C ARG A 303 -5.66 -15.34 -5.70
N THR A 304 -6.95 -15.20 -5.48
CA THR A 304 -7.83 -16.35 -5.40
C THR A 304 -8.76 -16.43 -6.60
N GLY A 305 -9.74 -16.59 -7.00
CA GLY A 305 -10.54 -16.75 -8.22
C GLY A 305 -10.36 -15.63 -9.27
N ARG A 306 -11.23 -15.71 -10.28
CA ARG A 306 -11.56 -14.63 -11.18
C ARG A 306 -12.92 -14.08 -10.78
N ALA A 307 -13.18 -12.81 -10.97
CA ALA A 307 -14.55 -12.29 -10.95
C ALA A 307 -15.25 -12.81 -12.22
N GLU A 308 -16.29 -13.62 -12.04
CA GLU A 308 -17.18 -14.05 -13.12
C GLU A 308 -18.27 -12.99 -13.34
#